data_16732f612f6040759814f34d41b41d0d
#
_entry.id   16732f612f6040759814f34d41b41d0d
#
_cell.length_a   1.000
_cell.length_b   1.000
_cell.length_c   1.000
_cell.angle_alpha   90.00
_cell.angle_beta   90.00
_cell.angle_gamma   90.00
#
_symmetry.space_group_name_H-M   'P 1'
#
loop_
_entity.id
_entity.type
_entity.pdbx_description
1 polymer ?
#
loop_
_entity_poly.entity_id
_entity_poly.type
_entity_poly.pdbx_seq_one_letter_code
_entity_poly.pdbx_strand_id
1 'polypeptide(L)'
;LGPVCQILNIHRGDRMNYLVSLSRLQAGMTEYARKNFGADSPEARQKYLLGDMNTTLIQTMKGKSIMIQYNVVTPRPYSRLHTVCGTKGFAQKYPVPSIALEPDAGSPLEGKALEEIMERYKHPFTATFGTEAHRRNLPNEMNYVMLPNGRASQN
;
A
#
# COMPACT_ATOMS: atom_id res chain seq x y z
N LEU A 1 -5.38 -2.09 -2.02
CA LEU A 1 -5.98 -1.76 -3.32
C LEU A 1 -6.95 -0.57 -3.23
N GLY A 2 -7.69 -0.40 -2.12
CA GLY A 2 -8.67 0.68 -1.93
C GLY A 2 -8.15 2.07 -2.29
N PRO A 3 -7.05 2.58 -1.71
CA PRO A 3 -6.48 3.89 -2.07
C PRO A 3 -6.13 4.03 -3.55
N VAL A 4 -5.57 2.98 -4.16
CA VAL A 4 -5.25 2.98 -5.60
C VAL A 4 -6.50 3.11 -6.46
N CYS A 5 -7.57 2.42 -6.10
CA CYS A 5 -8.85 2.53 -6.79
C CYS A 5 -9.44 3.96 -6.71
N GLN A 6 -9.27 4.65 -5.57
CA GLN A 6 -9.68 6.05 -5.42
C GLN A 6 -8.90 6.98 -6.36
N ILE A 7 -7.57 6.85 -6.38
CA ILE A 7 -6.70 7.68 -7.24
C ILE A 7 -7.03 7.47 -8.72
N LEU A 8 -7.29 6.24 -9.14
CA LEU A 8 -7.54 5.90 -10.54
C LEU A 8 -9.01 6.02 -10.95
N ASN A 9 -9.89 6.45 -10.06
CA ASN A 9 -11.34 6.56 -10.28
C ASN A 9 -12.01 5.21 -10.67
N ILE A 10 -11.54 4.10 -10.11
CA ILE A 10 -12.18 2.80 -10.31
C ILE A 10 -13.59 2.83 -9.71
N HIS A 11 -14.57 2.38 -10.46
CA HIS A 11 -16.03 2.50 -10.23
C HIS A 11 -16.57 3.95 -10.21
N ARG A 12 -15.74 4.93 -10.61
CA ARG A 12 -16.13 6.35 -10.73
C ARG A 12 -15.77 6.90 -12.12
N GLY A 13 -16.03 6.12 -13.16
CA GLY A 13 -15.71 6.46 -14.53
C GLY A 13 -14.61 5.63 -15.17
N ASP A 14 -14.02 4.70 -14.41
CA ASP A 14 -13.14 3.66 -14.94
C ASP A 14 -13.45 2.32 -14.23
N ARG A 15 -12.96 1.22 -14.76
CA ARG A 15 -13.10 -0.12 -14.18
C ARG A 15 -11.91 -0.99 -14.55
N MET A 16 -11.63 -1.99 -13.74
CA MET A 16 -10.66 -3.03 -14.08
C MET A 16 -11.17 -3.82 -15.29
N ASN A 17 -10.28 -4.13 -16.21
CA ASN A 17 -10.59 -4.86 -17.43
C ASN A 17 -10.13 -6.32 -17.31
N TYR A 18 -8.81 -6.52 -17.27
CA TYR A 18 -8.22 -7.83 -17.08
C TYR A 18 -6.99 -7.76 -16.16
N LEU A 19 -6.54 -8.90 -15.70
CA LEU A 19 -5.30 -9.03 -14.93
C LEU A 19 -4.50 -10.25 -15.36
N VAL A 20 -3.19 -10.16 -15.12
CA VAL A 20 -2.25 -11.29 -15.20
C VAL A 20 -1.54 -11.38 -13.86
N SER A 21 -1.44 -12.58 -13.31
CA SER A 21 -0.83 -12.81 -12.01
C SER A 21 0.17 -13.96 -12.07
N LEU A 22 1.35 -13.73 -11.49
CA LEU A 22 2.41 -14.70 -11.37
C LEU A 22 2.71 -14.95 -9.90
N SER A 23 2.63 -16.22 -9.50
CA SER A 23 3.05 -16.67 -8.18
C SER A 23 4.41 -17.32 -8.27
N ARG A 24 5.32 -16.94 -7.37
CA ARG A 24 6.64 -17.60 -7.27
C ARG A 24 6.52 -18.94 -6.56
N LEU A 25 7.64 -19.68 -6.57
CA LEU A 25 7.79 -20.89 -5.77
C LEU A 25 7.51 -20.60 -4.30
N GLN A 26 6.86 -21.52 -3.64
CA GLN A 26 6.68 -21.52 -2.20
C GLN A 26 7.90 -22.22 -1.55
N ALA A 27 8.55 -21.52 -0.61
CA ALA A 27 9.66 -22.05 0.18
C ALA A 27 9.65 -21.50 1.61
N GLY A 28 9.39 -20.21 1.78
CA GLY A 28 9.54 -19.51 3.05
C GLY A 28 8.67 -20.05 4.18
N MET A 29 7.42 -20.42 3.93
CA MET A 29 6.57 -21.04 4.97
C MET A 29 7.06 -22.42 5.39
N THR A 30 7.55 -23.22 4.44
CA THR A 30 8.12 -24.52 4.74
C THR A 30 9.40 -24.39 5.58
N GLU A 31 10.29 -23.46 5.22
CA GLU A 31 11.50 -23.19 5.99
C GLU A 31 11.19 -22.65 7.39
N TYR A 32 10.22 -21.75 7.50
CA TYR A 32 9.74 -21.27 8.79
C TYR A 32 9.21 -22.44 9.66
N ALA A 33 8.39 -23.31 9.08
CA ALA A 33 7.82 -24.44 9.79
C ALA A 33 8.92 -25.42 10.27
N ARG A 34 9.87 -25.74 9.40
CA ARG A 34 11.02 -26.59 9.76
C ARG A 34 11.83 -26.02 10.93
N LYS A 35 12.08 -24.73 10.88
CA LYS A 35 12.87 -24.03 11.92
C LYS A 35 12.17 -23.98 13.27
N ASN A 36 10.85 -23.75 13.31
CA ASN A 36 10.12 -23.47 14.54
C ASN A 36 9.41 -24.69 15.11
N PHE A 37 9.05 -25.69 14.30
CA PHE A 37 8.30 -26.86 14.72
C PHE A 37 9.05 -28.18 14.48
N GLY A 38 10.21 -28.12 13.81
CA GLY A 38 11.01 -29.31 13.46
C GLY A 38 10.71 -29.84 12.05
N ALA A 39 11.72 -30.49 11.43
CA ALA A 39 11.64 -30.96 10.06
C ALA A 39 10.54 -32.02 9.84
N ASP A 40 10.24 -32.80 10.86
CA ASP A 40 9.27 -33.89 10.82
C ASP A 40 7.86 -33.50 11.27
N SER A 41 7.65 -32.24 11.64
CA SER A 41 6.36 -31.74 12.06
C SER A 41 5.29 -31.78 10.95
N PRO A 42 4.00 -31.89 11.31
CA PRO A 42 2.90 -31.79 10.34
C PRO A 42 2.97 -30.49 9.54
N GLU A 43 3.32 -29.38 10.19
CA GLU A 43 3.45 -28.06 9.58
C GLU A 43 4.57 -28.02 8.53
N ALA A 44 5.70 -28.66 8.79
CA ALA A 44 6.82 -28.75 7.83
C ALA A 44 6.53 -29.65 6.63
N ARG A 45 5.66 -30.65 6.82
CA ARG A 45 5.23 -31.58 5.77
C ARG A 45 4.04 -31.08 4.96
N GLN A 46 3.37 -30.02 5.45
CA GLN A 46 2.21 -29.44 4.78
C GLN A 46 2.60 -28.85 3.43
N LYS A 47 1.79 -29.11 2.41
CA LYS A 47 1.91 -28.45 1.11
C LYS A 47 1.23 -27.09 1.15
N TYR A 48 2.03 -26.03 1.19
CA TYR A 48 1.53 -24.68 1.05
C TYR A 48 1.34 -24.35 -0.44
N LEU A 49 0.18 -23.78 -0.79
CA LEU A 49 -0.16 -23.49 -2.19
C LEU A 49 0.20 -22.06 -2.61
N LEU A 50 0.24 -21.13 -1.65
CA LEU A 50 0.58 -19.74 -1.93
C LEU A 50 2.09 -19.59 -2.06
N GLY A 51 2.56 -19.08 -3.19
CA GLY A 51 3.98 -18.76 -3.38
C GLY A 51 4.44 -17.60 -2.48
N ASP A 52 5.74 -17.52 -2.25
CA ASP A 52 6.33 -16.52 -1.34
C ASP A 52 6.11 -15.10 -1.81
N MET A 53 6.02 -14.88 -3.10
CA MET A 53 5.68 -13.60 -3.71
C MET A 53 4.68 -13.80 -4.83
N ASN A 54 3.67 -12.95 -4.88
CA ASN A 54 2.76 -12.84 -5.99
C ASN A 54 2.87 -11.45 -6.61
N THR A 55 3.00 -11.39 -7.94
CA THR A 55 3.00 -10.16 -8.70
C THR A 55 1.82 -10.16 -9.66
N THR A 56 0.98 -9.15 -9.57
CA THR A 56 -0.22 -9.01 -10.38
C THR A 56 -0.17 -7.68 -11.14
N LEU A 57 -0.39 -7.75 -12.44
CA LEU A 57 -0.60 -6.59 -13.31
C LEU A 57 -2.07 -6.52 -13.69
N ILE A 58 -2.68 -5.35 -13.53
CA ILE A 58 -4.07 -5.10 -13.87
C ILE A 58 -4.13 -3.96 -14.87
N GLN A 59 -4.88 -4.12 -15.95
CA GLN A 59 -5.20 -3.04 -16.88
C GLN A 59 -6.63 -2.59 -16.67
N THR A 60 -6.87 -1.27 -16.69
CA THR A 60 -8.20 -0.69 -16.66
C THR A 60 -8.77 -0.50 -18.07
N MET A 61 -10.08 -0.29 -18.18
CA MET A 61 -10.74 -0.02 -19.46
C MET A 61 -10.24 1.28 -20.12
N LYS A 62 -9.77 2.24 -19.34
CA LYS A 62 -9.17 3.49 -19.84
C LYS A 62 -7.65 3.42 -20.03
N GLY A 63 -7.07 2.21 -20.06
CA GLY A 63 -5.66 1.99 -20.37
C GLY A 63 -4.69 2.28 -19.22
N LYS A 64 -5.16 2.54 -18.00
CA LYS A 64 -4.28 2.68 -16.84
C LYS A 64 -3.81 1.31 -16.38
N SER A 65 -2.62 1.23 -15.78
CA SER A 65 -2.06 0.00 -15.25
C SER A 65 -1.85 0.08 -13.74
N ILE A 66 -2.06 -1.05 -13.07
CA ILE A 66 -1.80 -1.22 -11.64
C ILE A 66 -0.88 -2.42 -11.49
N MET A 67 0.24 -2.25 -10.79
CA MET A 67 1.09 -3.35 -10.36
C MET A 67 0.91 -3.56 -8.86
N ILE A 68 0.64 -4.79 -8.47
CA ILE A 68 0.53 -5.20 -7.06
C ILE A 68 1.55 -6.29 -6.82
N GLN A 69 2.35 -6.13 -5.76
CA GLN A 69 3.19 -7.20 -5.23
C GLN A 69 2.74 -7.54 -3.82
N TYR A 70 2.52 -8.81 -3.58
CA TYR A 70 2.20 -9.36 -2.27
C TYR A 70 3.33 -10.30 -1.83
N ASN A 71 3.96 -9.95 -0.72
CA ASN A 71 5.06 -10.72 -0.17
C ASN A 71 5.07 -10.56 1.35
N VAL A 72 4.82 -11.62 2.07
CA VAL A 72 4.74 -11.62 3.55
C VAL A 72 5.67 -12.66 4.20
N VAL A 73 6.34 -13.47 3.42
CA VAL A 73 7.09 -14.64 3.92
C VAL A 73 8.60 -14.44 3.82
N THR A 74 9.07 -13.67 2.84
CA THR A 74 10.51 -13.47 2.67
C THR A 74 11.05 -12.43 3.64
N PRO A 75 12.24 -12.66 4.23
CA PRO A 75 12.88 -11.69 5.10
C PRO A 75 13.18 -10.39 4.34
N ARG A 76 12.57 -9.31 4.75
CA ARG A 76 12.83 -7.97 4.20
C ARG A 76 12.37 -6.89 5.17
N PRO A 77 12.92 -5.67 5.09
CA PRO A 77 12.37 -4.53 5.81
C PRO A 77 10.90 -4.31 5.46
N TYR A 78 10.13 -3.92 6.46
CA TYR A 78 8.73 -3.56 6.24
C TYR A 78 8.60 -2.45 5.20
N SER A 79 7.69 -2.63 4.27
CA SER A 79 7.41 -1.63 3.24
C SER A 79 5.95 -1.66 2.81
N ARG A 80 5.37 -0.48 2.67
CA ARG A 80 4.09 -0.23 2.00
C ARG A 80 4.32 0.72 0.84
N LEU A 81 5.14 0.31 -0.10
CA LEU A 81 5.43 1.11 -1.27
C LEU A 81 4.13 1.41 -2.03
N HIS A 82 3.79 2.69 -2.11
CA HIS A 82 2.77 3.20 -3.00
C HIS A 82 3.43 4.20 -3.94
N THR A 83 3.39 3.92 -5.23
CA THR A 83 3.91 4.80 -6.27
C THR A 83 2.78 5.11 -7.25
N VAL A 84 2.65 6.37 -7.61
CA VAL A 84 1.70 6.85 -8.60
C VAL A 84 2.45 7.66 -9.64
N CYS A 85 2.31 7.29 -10.90
CA CYS A 85 2.86 8.04 -12.03
C CYS A 85 1.71 8.57 -12.86
N GLY A 86 1.70 9.85 -13.14
CA GLY A 86 0.74 10.53 -13.99
C GLY A 86 1.42 11.36 -15.07
N THR A 87 0.65 11.96 -15.95
CA THR A 87 1.17 12.80 -17.03
C THR A 87 1.79 14.11 -16.54
N LYS A 88 1.49 14.54 -15.31
CA LYS A 88 1.96 15.81 -14.73
C LYS A 88 2.82 15.65 -13.50
N GLY A 89 3.18 14.40 -13.15
CA GLY A 89 4.04 14.19 -12.01
C GLY A 89 4.01 12.77 -11.48
N PHE A 90 4.72 12.62 -10.39
CA PHE A 90 5.00 11.39 -9.68
C PHE A 90 4.78 11.61 -8.19
N ALA A 91 4.29 10.60 -7.49
CA ALA A 91 4.24 10.58 -6.05
C ALA A 91 4.54 9.18 -5.51
N GLN A 92 5.36 9.12 -4.47
CA GLN A 92 5.72 7.89 -3.76
C GLN A 92 5.55 8.09 -2.26
N LYS A 93 5.03 7.09 -1.56
CA LYS A 93 4.86 7.17 -0.12
C LYS A 93 6.01 6.53 0.68
N TYR A 94 6.59 5.45 0.21
CA TYR A 94 7.51 4.63 0.99
C TYR A 94 8.76 4.25 0.19
N PRO A 95 9.97 4.13 0.76
CA PRO A 95 10.33 4.33 2.19
C PRO A 95 10.40 5.81 2.59
N VAL A 96 10.70 6.70 1.66
CA VAL A 96 10.74 8.14 1.85
C VAL A 96 9.66 8.77 0.98
N PRO A 97 8.78 9.63 1.52
CA PRO A 97 7.83 10.36 0.72
C PRO A 97 8.54 11.21 -0.35
N SER A 98 8.08 11.13 -1.58
CA SER A 98 8.65 11.87 -2.70
C SER A 98 7.54 12.31 -3.65
N ILE A 99 7.59 13.56 -4.09
CA ILE A 99 6.67 14.15 -5.07
C ILE A 99 7.50 14.90 -6.09
N ALA A 100 7.24 14.67 -7.36
CA ALA A 100 7.82 15.43 -8.46
C ALA A 100 6.71 15.90 -9.38
N LEU A 101 6.70 17.18 -9.77
CA LEU A 101 5.64 17.81 -10.56
C LEU A 101 6.22 18.61 -11.72
N GLU A 102 5.49 18.67 -12.84
CA GLU A 102 5.85 19.60 -13.93
C GLU A 102 5.95 21.05 -13.45
N PRO A 103 6.85 21.87 -14.04
CA PRO A 103 7.70 21.57 -15.21
C PRO A 103 8.94 20.74 -14.89
N ASP A 104 9.36 20.64 -13.62
CA ASP A 104 10.61 19.98 -13.20
C ASP A 104 10.38 18.56 -12.64
N ALA A 105 9.53 17.78 -13.29
CA ALA A 105 9.16 16.44 -12.83
C ALA A 105 10.33 15.42 -12.78
N GLY A 106 11.50 15.78 -13.26
CA GLY A 106 12.73 14.99 -13.15
C GLY A 106 13.39 15.05 -11.77
N SER A 107 13.05 16.02 -10.94
CA SER A 107 13.59 16.20 -9.59
C SER A 107 12.48 16.20 -8.53
N PRO A 108 12.66 15.51 -7.39
CA PRO A 108 11.71 15.59 -6.30
C PRO A 108 11.62 17.00 -5.72
N LEU A 109 10.43 17.39 -5.29
CA LEU A 109 10.24 18.59 -4.48
C LEU A 109 10.89 18.38 -3.10
N GLU A 110 11.57 19.41 -2.61
CA GLU A 110 12.25 19.39 -1.32
C GLU A 110 11.88 20.60 -0.45
N GLY A 111 12.14 20.49 0.86
CA GLY A 111 11.98 21.56 1.82
C GLY A 111 10.60 22.20 1.76
N LYS A 112 10.56 23.53 1.71
CA LYS A 112 9.34 24.34 1.75
C LYS A 112 8.36 24.04 0.61
N ALA A 113 8.85 23.76 -0.60
CA ALA A 113 7.98 23.43 -1.74
C ALA A 113 7.20 22.12 -1.52
N LEU A 114 7.86 21.12 -0.95
CA LEU A 114 7.20 19.86 -0.57
C LEU A 114 6.16 20.09 0.54
N GLU A 115 6.48 20.87 1.56
CA GLU A 115 5.57 21.18 2.67
C GLU A 115 4.32 21.92 2.17
N GLU A 116 4.47 22.90 1.28
CA GLU A 116 3.35 23.64 0.70
C GLU A 116 2.41 22.75 -0.12
N ILE A 117 2.96 21.82 -0.91
CA ILE A 117 2.15 20.86 -1.66
C ILE A 117 1.44 19.89 -0.72
N MET A 118 2.13 19.36 0.27
CA MET A 118 1.54 18.44 1.25
C MET A 118 0.40 19.10 2.02
N GLU A 119 0.54 20.37 2.42
CA GLU A 119 -0.52 21.11 3.13
C GLU A 119 -1.69 21.43 2.20
N ARG A 120 -1.43 21.87 0.95
CA ARG A 120 -2.47 22.18 -0.04
C ARG A 120 -3.37 20.98 -0.34
N TYR A 121 -2.80 19.78 -0.43
CA TYR A 121 -3.52 18.56 -0.78
C TYR A 121 -3.85 17.69 0.43
N LYS A 122 -3.71 18.22 1.62
CA LYS A 122 -4.08 17.54 2.85
C LYS A 122 -5.56 17.14 2.83
N HIS A 123 -5.83 15.88 3.07
CA HIS A 123 -7.21 15.39 3.08
C HIS A 123 -8.00 16.05 4.19
N PRO A 124 -9.27 16.45 3.98
CA PRO A 124 -10.09 17.11 5.01
C PRO A 124 -10.14 16.34 6.34
N PHE A 125 -10.19 15.01 6.28
CA PHE A 125 -10.16 14.19 7.49
C PHE A 125 -8.83 14.28 8.25
N THR A 126 -7.72 14.38 7.55
CA THR A 126 -6.41 14.61 8.19
C THR A 126 -6.37 15.98 8.86
N ALA A 127 -6.90 17.00 8.20
CA ALA A 127 -6.97 18.34 8.76
C ALA A 127 -7.86 18.41 10.02
N THR A 128 -8.98 17.68 10.03
CA THR A 128 -9.96 17.72 11.14
C THR A 128 -9.61 16.75 12.27
N PHE A 129 -9.17 15.54 11.95
CA PHE A 129 -9.05 14.45 12.91
C PHE A 129 -7.61 13.90 13.08
N GLY A 130 -6.65 14.36 12.28
CA GLY A 130 -5.30 13.80 12.26
C GLY A 130 -4.60 13.92 13.63
N THR A 131 -4.69 15.08 14.29
CA THR A 131 -4.09 15.27 15.61
C THR A 131 -4.71 14.35 16.66
N GLU A 132 -6.03 14.20 16.66
CA GLU A 132 -6.72 13.34 17.63
C GLU A 132 -6.47 11.85 17.32
N ALA A 133 -6.47 11.45 16.05
CA ALA A 133 -6.11 10.10 15.65
C ALA A 133 -4.68 9.74 16.07
N HIS A 134 -3.73 10.66 15.87
CA HIS A 134 -2.35 10.48 16.31
C HIS A 134 -2.24 10.37 17.83
N ARG A 135 -2.92 11.27 18.59
CA ARG A 135 -2.96 11.23 20.06
C ARG A 135 -3.49 9.90 20.59
N ARG A 136 -4.43 9.28 19.89
CA ARG A 136 -5.01 7.97 20.24
C ARG A 136 -4.24 6.79 19.66
N ASN A 137 -3.09 7.03 19.05
CA ASN A 137 -2.27 6.00 18.42
C ASN A 137 -3.03 5.13 17.38
N LEU A 138 -3.96 5.77 16.66
CA LEU A 138 -4.71 5.11 15.59
C LEU A 138 -3.88 5.07 14.30
N PRO A 139 -3.98 4.01 13.49
CA PRO A 139 -3.16 3.85 12.30
C PRO A 139 -3.45 4.89 11.20
N ASN A 140 -4.62 5.50 11.20
CA ASN A 140 -4.98 6.62 10.32
C ASN A 140 -6.29 7.29 10.77
N GLU A 141 -6.56 8.46 10.22
CA GLU A 141 -7.72 9.29 10.54
C GLU A 141 -9.05 8.61 10.19
N MET A 142 -9.06 7.77 9.16
CA MET A 142 -10.25 7.01 8.76
C MET A 142 -10.69 6.04 9.86
N ASN A 143 -9.74 5.42 10.57
CA ASN A 143 -10.08 4.56 11.69
C ASN A 143 -10.75 5.35 12.81
N TYR A 144 -10.32 6.59 13.06
CA TYR A 144 -10.98 7.46 14.02
C TYR A 144 -12.42 7.78 13.63
N VAL A 145 -12.67 8.13 12.37
CA VAL A 145 -14.01 8.49 11.85
C VAL A 145 -14.96 7.28 11.83
N MET A 146 -14.44 6.08 11.60
CA MET A 146 -15.25 4.85 11.54
C MET A 146 -15.63 4.29 12.93
N LEU A 147 -15.05 4.82 14.00
CA LEU A 147 -15.43 4.40 15.35
C LEU A 147 -16.78 4.98 15.75
N PRO A 148 -17.69 4.20 16.36
CA PRO A 148 -18.94 4.72 16.89
C PRO A 148 -18.67 5.89 17.83
N ASN A 149 -19.28 7.05 17.55
CA ASN A 149 -19.14 8.29 18.33
C ASN A 149 -17.68 8.79 18.47
N GLY A 150 -16.78 8.46 17.54
CA GLY A 150 -15.39 8.87 17.58
C GLY A 150 -14.61 8.36 18.79
N ARG A 151 -15.07 7.31 19.44
CA ARG A 151 -14.39 6.68 20.57
C ARG A 151 -13.64 5.44 20.12
N ALA A 152 -12.37 5.34 20.50
CA ALA A 152 -11.63 4.09 20.34
C ALA A 152 -12.30 3.01 21.21
N SER A 153 -12.58 1.84 20.64
CA SER A 153 -12.92 0.68 21.46
C SER A 153 -11.70 0.40 22.37
N GLN A 154 -11.89 0.51 23.66
CA GLN A 154 -10.91 0.01 24.63
C GLN A 154 -11.05 -1.53 24.60
N ASN A 155 -10.14 -2.19 23.92
CA ASN A 155 -9.82 -3.60 24.11
C ASN A 155 -8.33 -3.72 24.38
#